data_9a6964a73ae82d8bfb005821b5897261
#
_entry.id   9a6964a73ae82d8bfb005821b5897261
#
_cell.length_a   1.000
_cell.length_b   1.000
_cell.length_c   1.000
_cell.angle_alpha   90.00
_cell.angle_beta   90.00
_cell.angle_gamma   90.00
#
_symmetry.space_group_name_H-M   'P 1'
#
loop_
_entity.id
_entity.type
_entity.pdbx_description
1 polymer ?
#
loop_
_entity_poly.entity_id
_entity_poly.type
_entity_poly.pdbx_seq_one_letter_code
_entity_poly.pdbx_strand_id
1 'polypeptide(L)'
;MADYKTIRGTSTFEYEEKRSRFIATAAFADTEEKALAVLNAVRAANRTARHNVYAYVLQNGHTRYSDDGEPAKTAGTPVLETIGHAGVADVIVVVTRYFGGILLGTGGLVRAYTAAASGALQQAELVSMRLVVDCSVRVSYAQFEQAQRIIAAAETRLDEPVFDDAVTLCWRMPAGQEGALCTALNELTRGGAEVEISEPQYAAF
;
A
#
# COMPACT_ATOMS: atom_id res chain seq x y z
N MET A 1 2.29 -16.60 -2.32
CA MET A 1 2.70 -15.41 -1.55
C MET A 1 1.51 -15.01 -0.70
N ALA A 2 1.71 -14.50 0.52
CA ALA A 2 0.61 -14.18 1.42
C ALA A 2 0.08 -12.76 1.16
N ASP A 3 -1.23 -12.56 1.39
CA ASP A 3 -1.84 -11.24 1.42
C ASP A 3 -1.16 -10.37 2.49
N TYR A 4 -1.08 -9.06 2.27
CA TYR A 4 -0.47 -8.14 3.21
C TYR A 4 -1.27 -6.85 3.32
N LYS A 5 -0.99 -6.06 4.35
CA LYS A 5 -1.61 -4.75 4.55
C LYS A 5 -0.64 -3.64 4.19
N THR A 6 -1.18 -2.58 3.61
CA THR A 6 -0.48 -1.32 3.36
C THR A 6 -1.39 -0.15 3.71
N ILE A 7 -0.96 1.07 3.40
CA ILE A 7 -1.77 2.27 3.56
C ILE A 7 -2.12 2.86 2.19
N ARG A 8 -3.27 3.54 2.11
CA ARG A 8 -3.65 4.29 0.92
C ARG A 8 -3.18 5.74 1.03
N GLY A 9 -2.46 6.21 0.01
CA GLY A 9 -2.06 7.61 -0.09
C GLY A 9 -1.07 8.04 0.98
N THR A 10 -1.34 9.16 1.63
CA THR A 10 -0.47 9.79 2.63
C THR A 10 -1.27 10.23 3.84
N SER A 11 -0.75 10.00 5.03
CA SER A 11 -1.27 10.50 6.30
C SER A 11 -0.21 11.28 7.05
N THR A 12 -0.63 12.22 7.88
CA THR A 12 0.27 13.05 8.69
C THR A 12 -0.22 13.14 10.12
N PHE A 13 0.72 13.20 11.06
CA PHE A 13 0.40 13.38 12.48
C PHE A 13 1.46 14.24 13.13
N GLU A 14 1.04 15.17 13.99
CA GLU A 14 1.95 16.03 14.76
C GLU A 14 1.90 15.64 16.24
N TYR A 15 3.10 15.49 16.83
CA TYR A 15 3.30 15.22 18.25
C TYR A 15 4.25 16.24 18.85
N GLU A 16 3.92 16.76 20.01
CA GLU A 16 4.78 17.70 20.74
C GLU A 16 5.25 17.12 22.07
N GLU A 17 6.55 17.21 22.34
CA GLU A 17 7.17 16.84 23.60
C GLU A 17 8.20 17.87 24.01
N LYS A 18 8.03 18.49 25.18
CA LYS A 18 8.93 19.54 25.71
C LYS A 18 9.25 20.64 24.67
N ARG A 19 8.21 21.15 24.00
CA ARG A 19 8.28 22.16 22.92
C ARG A 19 8.98 21.68 21.63
N SER A 20 9.52 20.47 21.59
CA SER A 20 9.97 19.86 20.34
C SER A 20 8.76 19.36 19.57
N ARG A 21 8.66 19.69 18.25
CA ARG A 21 7.59 19.25 17.37
C ARG A 21 8.10 18.14 16.50
N PHE A 22 7.33 17.06 16.43
CA PHE A 22 7.57 15.87 15.61
C PHE A 22 6.43 15.73 14.61
N ILE A 23 6.71 15.95 13.34
CA ILE A 23 5.72 15.85 12.26
C ILE A 23 6.00 14.57 11.51
N ALA A 24 5.16 13.56 11.71
CA ALA A 24 5.25 12.28 11.01
C ALA A 24 4.43 12.30 9.73
N THR A 25 5.00 11.82 8.64
CA THR A 25 4.35 11.59 7.35
C THR A 25 4.49 10.12 7.02
N ALA A 26 3.39 9.38 6.94
CA ALA A 26 3.36 8.02 6.43
C ALA A 26 2.79 8.03 5.01
N ALA A 27 3.45 7.32 4.08
CA ALA A 27 3.05 7.28 2.67
C ALA A 27 3.26 5.89 2.07
N PHE A 28 2.39 5.51 1.13
CA PHE A 28 2.57 4.31 0.33
C PHE A 28 3.82 4.40 -0.53
N ALA A 29 4.64 3.36 -0.51
CA ALA A 29 5.85 3.24 -1.32
C ALA A 29 6.19 1.77 -1.52
N ASP A 30 5.92 1.22 -2.69
CA ASP A 30 6.17 -0.17 -3.09
C ASP A 30 7.57 -0.42 -3.63
N THR A 31 8.36 0.67 -3.81
CA THR A 31 9.77 0.60 -4.21
C THR A 31 10.64 1.56 -3.41
N GLU A 32 11.96 1.30 -3.40
CA GLU A 32 12.92 2.20 -2.75
C GLU A 32 12.91 3.59 -3.40
N GLU A 33 12.77 3.68 -4.73
CA GLU A 33 12.72 4.95 -5.44
C GLU A 33 11.53 5.80 -4.99
N LYS A 34 10.33 5.18 -4.85
CA LYS A 34 9.14 5.87 -4.34
C LYS A 34 9.32 6.31 -2.89
N ALA A 35 9.91 5.46 -2.04
CA ALA A 35 10.22 5.81 -0.67
C ALA A 35 11.16 7.01 -0.58
N LEU A 36 12.24 7.01 -1.36
CA LEU A 36 13.18 8.14 -1.42
C LEU A 36 12.56 9.40 -2.02
N ALA A 37 11.64 9.28 -2.97
CA ALA A 37 10.91 10.42 -3.51
C ALA A 37 10.04 11.11 -2.42
N VAL A 38 9.33 10.33 -1.61
CA VAL A 38 8.58 10.85 -0.44
C VAL A 38 9.52 11.54 0.55
N LEU A 39 10.65 10.90 0.92
CA LEU A 39 11.63 11.48 1.82
C LEU A 39 12.14 12.84 1.31
N ASN A 40 12.49 12.91 0.03
CA ASN A 40 12.98 14.14 -0.59
C ASN A 40 11.90 15.24 -0.63
N ALA A 41 10.65 14.90 -0.88
CA ALA A 41 9.53 15.84 -0.82
C ALA A 41 9.32 16.41 0.58
N VAL A 42 9.36 15.55 1.62
CA VAL A 42 9.26 15.97 3.03
C VAL A 42 10.43 16.87 3.41
N ARG A 43 11.67 16.53 3.04
CA ARG A 43 12.86 17.37 3.28
C ARG A 43 12.73 18.73 2.60
N ALA A 44 12.25 18.76 1.38
CA ALA A 44 12.06 20.02 0.63
C ALA A 44 11.01 20.94 1.27
N ALA A 45 9.95 20.36 1.83
CA ALA A 45 8.91 21.08 2.56
C ALA A 45 9.39 21.57 3.95
N ASN A 46 10.40 20.92 4.55
CA ASN A 46 10.86 21.15 5.92
C ASN A 46 12.35 21.59 5.97
N ARG A 47 12.74 22.52 5.13
CA ARG A 47 14.16 22.95 4.94
C ARG A 47 14.86 23.48 6.21
N THR A 48 14.11 23.94 7.17
CA THR A 48 14.64 24.47 8.45
C THR A 48 14.74 23.43 9.55
N ALA A 49 14.20 22.22 9.31
CA ALA A 49 14.33 21.12 10.24
C ALA A 49 15.74 20.53 10.19
N ARG A 50 16.27 20.16 11.35
CA ARG A 50 17.60 19.53 11.46
C ARG A 50 17.58 18.04 11.20
N HIS A 51 16.44 17.38 11.47
CA HIS A 51 16.30 15.94 11.40
C HIS A 51 15.02 15.57 10.65
N ASN A 52 15.17 14.76 9.61
CA ASN A 52 14.10 14.08 8.87
C ASN A 52 14.40 12.58 8.95
N VAL A 53 14.13 12.02 10.11
CA VAL A 53 14.30 10.60 10.42
C VAL A 53 13.32 9.81 9.58
N TYR A 54 13.74 8.65 9.06
CA TYR A 54 12.85 7.83 8.26
C TYR A 54 13.08 6.34 8.47
N ALA A 55 12.06 5.56 8.19
CA ALA A 55 12.14 4.14 7.94
C ALA A 55 11.13 3.73 6.87
N TYR A 56 11.46 2.71 6.07
CA TYR A 56 10.53 2.07 5.16
C TYR A 56 10.62 0.55 5.25
N VAL A 57 9.52 -0.10 4.94
CA VAL A 57 9.37 -1.55 4.84
C VAL A 57 8.68 -1.85 3.53
N LEU A 58 9.33 -2.63 2.65
CA LEU A 58 8.75 -3.09 1.39
C LEU A 58 8.22 -4.52 1.53
N GLN A 59 7.23 -4.88 0.72
CA GLN A 59 6.58 -6.20 0.73
C GLN A 59 7.58 -7.35 0.49
N ASN A 60 8.62 -7.12 -0.31
CA ASN A 60 9.70 -8.08 -0.56
C ASN A 60 10.65 -8.30 0.63
N GLY A 61 10.40 -7.67 1.78
CA GLY A 61 11.20 -7.75 3.00
C GLY A 61 12.37 -6.75 3.05
N HIS A 62 12.57 -5.93 2.02
CA HIS A 62 13.60 -4.90 2.06
C HIS A 62 13.21 -3.78 3.01
N THR A 63 14.08 -3.48 3.97
CA THR A 63 13.86 -2.44 4.98
C THR A 63 15.07 -1.51 5.06
N ARG A 64 14.82 -0.24 5.35
CA ARG A 64 15.89 0.73 5.60
C ARG A 64 15.42 1.79 6.58
N TYR A 65 16.34 2.31 7.37
CA TYR A 65 16.08 3.43 8.28
C TYR A 65 17.31 4.34 8.40
N SER A 66 17.08 5.55 8.93
CA SER A 66 18.14 6.50 9.28
C SER A 66 17.72 7.33 10.48
N ASP A 67 18.64 7.50 11.43
CA ASP A 67 18.48 8.44 12.54
C ASP A 67 18.68 9.91 12.10
N ASP A 68 19.17 10.17 10.90
CA ASP A 68 19.38 11.50 10.29
C ASP A 68 20.02 12.52 11.26
N GLY A 69 21.09 12.09 11.97
CA GLY A 69 21.84 12.91 12.92
C GLY A 69 21.32 12.96 14.35
N GLU A 70 20.23 12.26 14.66
CA GLU A 70 19.86 11.97 16.07
C GLU A 70 20.83 10.93 16.67
N PRO A 71 20.92 10.79 17.99
CA PRO A 71 21.72 9.74 18.59
C PRO A 71 21.34 8.36 18.08
N ALA A 72 22.35 7.52 17.84
CA ALA A 72 22.17 6.21 17.22
C ALA A 72 21.07 5.38 17.89
N LYS A 73 20.18 4.80 17.07
CA LYS A 73 19.05 3.94 17.48
C LYS A 73 17.99 4.61 18.36
N THR A 74 17.95 5.95 18.40
CA THR A 74 16.94 6.67 19.21
C THR A 74 15.77 7.19 18.39
N ALA A 75 15.85 7.09 17.06
CA ALA A 75 14.87 7.69 16.15
C ALA A 75 14.47 6.74 15.01
N GLY A 76 15.39 6.38 14.11
CA GLY A 76 15.09 5.55 12.95
C GLY A 76 14.68 4.12 13.31
N THR A 77 15.36 3.49 14.26
CA THR A 77 14.99 2.16 14.78
C THR A 77 13.58 2.14 15.40
N PRO A 78 13.21 3.06 16.32
CA PRO A 78 11.83 3.18 16.82
C PRO A 78 10.78 3.36 15.73
N VAL A 79 11.05 4.14 14.68
CA VAL A 79 10.13 4.31 13.55
C VAL A 79 9.98 2.99 12.79
N LEU A 80 11.08 2.26 12.51
CA LEU A 80 11.04 0.96 11.84
C LEU A 80 10.24 -0.07 12.65
N GLU A 81 10.48 -0.15 13.96
CA GLU A 81 9.75 -1.05 14.86
C GLU A 81 8.25 -0.72 14.89
N THR A 82 7.91 0.57 14.83
CA THR A 82 6.51 1.01 14.79
C THR A 82 5.80 0.54 13.52
N ILE A 83 6.46 0.59 12.36
CA ILE A 83 5.91 0.03 11.10
C ILE A 83 5.71 -1.48 11.24
N GLY A 84 6.70 -2.20 11.80
CA GLY A 84 6.61 -3.63 12.05
C GLY A 84 5.44 -4.02 12.96
N HIS A 85 5.23 -3.28 14.05
CA HIS A 85 4.11 -3.50 14.98
C HIS A 85 2.75 -3.19 14.34
N ALA A 86 2.68 -2.24 13.41
CA ALA A 86 1.46 -1.96 12.63
C ALA A 86 1.13 -3.09 11.63
N GLY A 87 2.08 -3.98 11.33
CA GLY A 87 1.89 -5.10 10.41
C GLY A 87 1.62 -4.67 8.97
N VAL A 88 2.21 -3.55 8.55
CA VAL A 88 2.08 -3.00 7.19
C VAL A 88 3.40 -3.08 6.43
N ALA A 89 3.32 -3.20 5.12
CA ALA A 89 4.44 -3.14 4.19
C ALA A 89 4.14 -2.18 3.04
N ASP A 90 5.11 -1.94 2.16
CA ASP A 90 5.06 -0.92 1.10
C ASP A 90 4.72 0.46 1.67
N VAL A 91 5.41 0.82 2.74
CA VAL A 91 5.21 2.07 3.45
C VAL A 91 6.55 2.70 3.84
N ILE A 92 6.62 4.02 3.73
CA ILE A 92 7.63 4.86 4.36
C ILE A 92 7.00 5.73 5.43
N VAL A 93 7.68 5.88 6.56
CA VAL A 93 7.36 6.89 7.58
C VAL A 93 8.55 7.82 7.72
N VAL A 94 8.31 9.12 7.53
CA VAL A 94 9.31 10.19 7.74
C VAL A 94 8.85 11.02 8.94
N VAL A 95 9.72 11.19 9.93
CA VAL A 95 9.45 12.04 11.10
C VAL A 95 10.39 13.23 11.09
N THR A 96 9.85 14.38 10.81
CA THR A 96 10.56 15.67 10.83
C THR A 96 10.53 16.24 12.24
N ARG A 97 11.69 16.60 12.80
CA ARG A 97 11.79 17.22 14.13
C ARG A 97 12.26 18.65 14.10
N TYR A 98 11.52 19.49 14.83
CA TYR A 98 11.92 20.85 15.20
C TYR A 98 12.25 20.90 16.70
N PHE A 99 13.51 21.27 17.04
CA PHE A 99 13.97 21.32 18.42
C PHE A 99 13.31 22.45 19.20
N GLY A 100 12.76 22.16 20.37
CA GLY A 100 12.06 23.10 21.24
C GLY A 100 12.91 23.76 22.33
N GLY A 101 14.23 23.64 22.26
CA GLY A 101 15.14 24.24 23.25
C GLY A 101 15.38 23.41 24.52
N ILE A 102 14.64 22.28 24.70
CA ILE A 102 14.76 21.41 25.89
C ILE A 102 15.18 20.02 25.42
N LEU A 103 16.25 19.48 26.00
CA LEU A 103 16.73 18.12 25.69
C LEU A 103 15.76 17.08 26.22
N LEU A 104 15.43 16.09 25.37
CA LEU A 104 14.54 14.98 25.74
C LEU A 104 15.29 13.82 26.40
N GLY A 105 16.58 13.68 26.11
CA GLY A 105 17.37 12.48 26.41
C GLY A 105 17.00 11.31 25.47
N THR A 106 17.81 10.24 25.47
CA THR A 106 17.63 9.10 24.56
C THR A 106 16.27 8.42 24.71
N GLY A 107 15.83 8.14 25.93
CA GLY A 107 14.50 7.55 26.18
C GLY A 107 13.34 8.47 25.81
N GLY A 108 13.50 9.80 25.93
CA GLY A 108 12.52 10.78 25.49
C GLY A 108 12.41 10.81 23.96
N LEU A 109 13.53 10.74 23.24
CA LEU A 109 13.55 10.65 21.78
C LEU A 109 12.85 9.40 21.27
N VAL A 110 13.21 8.23 21.81
CA VAL A 110 12.54 6.95 21.44
C VAL A 110 11.02 7.08 21.55
N ARG A 111 10.52 7.55 22.71
CA ARG A 111 9.07 7.69 22.91
C ARG A 111 8.44 8.68 21.96
N ALA A 112 9.08 9.82 21.68
CA ALA A 112 8.54 10.85 20.82
C ALA A 112 8.46 10.40 19.34
N TYR A 113 9.53 9.77 18.84
CA TYR A 113 9.54 9.21 17.48
C TYR A 113 8.52 8.09 17.30
N THR A 114 8.43 7.16 18.28
CA THR A 114 7.40 6.12 18.30
C THR A 114 5.98 6.70 18.30
N ALA A 115 5.71 7.68 19.18
CA ALA A 115 4.38 8.29 19.27
C ALA A 115 3.98 9.00 17.97
N ALA A 116 4.91 9.77 17.38
CA ALA A 116 4.65 10.46 16.12
C ALA A 116 4.39 9.47 14.97
N ALA A 117 5.25 8.46 14.80
CA ALA A 117 5.10 7.44 13.76
C ALA A 117 3.80 6.63 13.93
N SER A 118 3.49 6.21 15.17
CA SER A 118 2.25 5.49 15.48
C SER A 118 1.00 6.34 15.17
N GLY A 119 1.01 7.62 15.52
CA GLY A 119 -0.09 8.53 15.22
C GLY A 119 -0.35 8.66 13.72
N ALA A 120 0.70 8.78 12.91
CA ALA A 120 0.55 8.85 11.45
C ALA A 120 -0.01 7.53 10.87
N LEU A 121 0.47 6.37 11.32
CA LEU A 121 -0.02 5.07 10.85
C LEU A 121 -1.46 4.80 11.30
N GLN A 122 -1.86 5.25 12.49
CA GLN A 122 -3.24 5.11 12.99
C GLN A 122 -4.25 5.98 12.23
N GLN A 123 -3.81 7.11 11.67
CA GLN A 123 -4.64 7.98 10.84
C GLN A 123 -4.69 7.54 9.37
N ALA A 124 -3.82 6.61 8.98
CA ALA A 124 -3.78 6.12 7.61
C ALA A 124 -4.98 5.19 7.30
N GLU A 125 -5.50 5.29 6.09
CA GLU A 125 -6.45 4.31 5.56
C GLU A 125 -5.72 3.00 5.25
N LEU A 126 -6.03 1.94 5.99
CA LEU A 126 -5.46 0.62 5.76
C LEU A 126 -6.11 -0.06 4.55
N VAL A 127 -5.30 -0.69 3.72
CA VAL A 127 -5.72 -1.42 2.53
C VAL A 127 -5.12 -2.83 2.56
N SER A 128 -5.96 -3.82 2.29
CA SER A 128 -5.50 -5.20 2.07
C SER A 128 -5.06 -5.37 0.62
N MET A 129 -3.83 -5.83 0.44
CA MET A 129 -3.26 -6.17 -0.86
C MET A 129 -3.31 -7.66 -1.06
N ARG A 130 -3.95 -8.11 -2.14
CA ARG A 130 -4.07 -9.51 -2.51
C ARG A 130 -3.39 -9.75 -3.84
N LEU A 131 -2.86 -10.95 -4.02
CA LEU A 131 -2.35 -11.37 -5.32
C LEU A 131 -3.55 -11.65 -6.21
N VAL A 132 -3.69 -10.87 -7.28
CA VAL A 132 -4.84 -10.89 -8.19
C VAL A 132 -4.38 -11.03 -9.64
N VAL A 133 -5.32 -11.42 -10.49
CA VAL A 133 -5.21 -11.36 -11.96
C VAL A 133 -6.33 -10.50 -12.52
N ASP A 134 -6.02 -9.79 -13.58
CA ASP A 134 -7.01 -9.11 -14.42
C ASP A 134 -7.36 -10.07 -15.57
N CYS A 135 -8.66 -10.29 -15.76
CA CYS A 135 -9.19 -11.20 -16.76
C CYS A 135 -10.09 -10.46 -17.74
N SER A 136 -10.13 -10.94 -18.98
CA SER A 136 -11.11 -10.46 -19.96
C SER A 136 -11.67 -11.61 -20.80
N VAL A 137 -12.92 -11.44 -21.26
CA VAL A 137 -13.58 -12.34 -22.20
C VAL A 137 -14.45 -11.58 -23.16
N ARG A 138 -14.45 -12.00 -24.41
CA ARG A 138 -15.35 -11.46 -25.44
C ARG A 138 -16.45 -12.46 -25.72
N VAL A 139 -17.73 -12.02 -25.60
CA VAL A 139 -18.91 -12.86 -25.79
C VAL A 139 -19.92 -12.19 -26.71
N SER A 140 -20.81 -12.98 -27.32
CA SER A 140 -21.92 -12.43 -28.12
C SER A 140 -22.95 -11.75 -27.22
N TYR A 141 -23.74 -10.84 -27.76
CA TYR A 141 -24.87 -10.19 -27.07
C TYR A 141 -25.84 -11.21 -26.46
N ALA A 142 -26.07 -12.33 -27.13
CA ALA A 142 -26.95 -13.39 -26.63
C ALA A 142 -26.40 -14.11 -25.38
N GLN A 143 -25.09 -14.10 -25.18
CA GLN A 143 -24.40 -14.77 -24.07
C GLN A 143 -24.08 -13.81 -22.93
N PHE A 144 -24.15 -12.49 -23.16
CA PHE A 144 -23.70 -11.46 -22.25
C PHE A 144 -24.27 -11.58 -20.83
N GLU A 145 -25.61 -11.63 -20.71
CA GLU A 145 -26.24 -11.68 -19.38
C GLU A 145 -25.84 -12.93 -18.58
N GLN A 146 -25.70 -14.07 -19.28
CA GLN A 146 -25.32 -15.32 -18.60
C GLN A 146 -23.84 -15.29 -18.21
N ALA A 147 -22.95 -14.79 -19.08
CA ALA A 147 -21.54 -14.60 -18.77
C ALA A 147 -21.34 -13.66 -17.58
N GLN A 148 -22.04 -12.55 -17.55
CA GLN A 148 -22.00 -11.60 -16.43
C GLN A 148 -22.45 -12.23 -15.12
N ARG A 149 -23.50 -13.05 -15.11
CA ARG A 149 -23.94 -13.79 -13.91
C ARG A 149 -22.92 -14.81 -13.45
N ILE A 150 -22.28 -15.53 -14.38
CA ILE A 150 -21.22 -16.50 -14.05
C ILE A 150 -20.04 -15.79 -13.37
N ILE A 151 -19.59 -14.64 -13.93
CA ILE A 151 -18.49 -13.86 -13.39
C ILE A 151 -18.87 -13.30 -12.00
N ALA A 152 -20.06 -12.72 -11.87
CA ALA A 152 -20.54 -12.12 -10.61
C ALA A 152 -20.81 -13.16 -9.50
N ALA A 153 -20.95 -14.44 -9.82
CA ALA A 153 -21.12 -15.52 -8.83
C ALA A 153 -19.80 -15.93 -8.18
N ALA A 154 -18.65 -15.56 -8.77
CA ALA A 154 -17.32 -15.79 -8.22
C ALA A 154 -16.85 -14.58 -7.38
N GLU A 155 -15.76 -14.72 -6.65
CA GLU A 155 -15.11 -13.62 -5.95
C GLU A 155 -14.39 -12.72 -6.96
N THR A 156 -15.13 -11.79 -7.57
CA THR A 156 -14.63 -10.92 -8.63
C THR A 156 -15.01 -9.46 -8.40
N ARG A 157 -14.21 -8.57 -8.98
CA ARG A 157 -14.59 -7.16 -9.21
C ARG A 157 -14.76 -6.98 -10.69
N LEU A 158 -16.01 -6.90 -11.13
CA LEU A 158 -16.37 -6.73 -12.53
C LEU A 158 -16.36 -5.24 -12.88
N ASP A 159 -15.71 -4.90 -14.00
CA ASP A 159 -15.70 -3.56 -14.58
C ASP A 159 -16.96 -3.33 -15.44
N GLU A 160 -17.15 -2.08 -15.89
CA GLU A 160 -18.20 -1.77 -16.83
C GLU A 160 -17.98 -2.50 -18.17
N PRO A 161 -18.99 -3.20 -18.72
CA PRO A 161 -18.88 -3.89 -20.00
C PRO A 161 -18.62 -2.94 -21.16
N VAL A 162 -17.78 -3.36 -22.10
CA VAL A 162 -17.54 -2.61 -23.34
C VAL A 162 -18.36 -3.25 -24.47
N PHE A 163 -19.20 -2.43 -25.14
CA PHE A 163 -20.12 -2.83 -26.19
C PHE A 163 -19.61 -2.34 -27.55
N ASP A 164 -19.30 -3.28 -28.46
CA ASP A 164 -19.00 -3.02 -29.86
C ASP A 164 -19.70 -4.06 -30.75
N ASP A 165 -19.04 -4.74 -31.69
CA ASP A 165 -19.57 -5.86 -32.45
C ASP A 165 -19.80 -7.14 -31.60
N ALA A 166 -19.26 -7.18 -30.40
CA ALA A 166 -19.51 -8.16 -29.33
C ALA A 166 -19.46 -7.44 -27.97
N VAL A 167 -19.56 -8.16 -26.88
CA VAL A 167 -19.44 -7.59 -25.53
C VAL A 167 -18.15 -8.09 -24.87
N THR A 168 -17.30 -7.15 -24.47
CA THR A 168 -16.10 -7.46 -23.68
C THR A 168 -16.39 -7.23 -22.20
N LEU A 169 -16.18 -8.28 -21.40
CA LEU A 169 -16.25 -8.26 -19.95
C LEU A 169 -14.85 -8.31 -19.39
N CYS A 170 -14.52 -7.35 -18.51
CA CYS A 170 -13.26 -7.31 -17.80
C CYS A 170 -13.53 -7.43 -16.29
N TRP A 171 -12.73 -8.22 -15.59
CA TRP A 171 -12.86 -8.36 -14.15
C TRP A 171 -11.50 -8.66 -13.50
N ARG A 172 -11.40 -8.36 -12.22
CA ARG A 172 -10.28 -8.73 -11.36
C ARG A 172 -10.71 -9.82 -10.39
N MET A 173 -9.84 -10.77 -10.10
CA MET A 173 -10.10 -11.85 -9.15
C MET A 173 -8.80 -12.33 -8.46
N PRO A 174 -8.90 -13.04 -7.30
CA PRO A 174 -7.74 -13.63 -6.67
C PRO A 174 -7.03 -14.61 -7.58
N ALA A 175 -5.71 -14.49 -7.69
CA ALA A 175 -4.88 -15.38 -8.51
C ALA A 175 -4.96 -16.83 -8.02
N GLY A 176 -5.03 -17.78 -8.98
CA GLY A 176 -5.15 -19.22 -8.72
C GLY A 176 -6.59 -19.70 -8.52
N GLN A 177 -7.60 -18.83 -8.67
CA GLN A 177 -9.02 -19.19 -8.58
C GLN A 177 -9.75 -19.15 -9.93
N GLU A 178 -9.03 -18.89 -11.03
CA GLU A 178 -9.58 -18.62 -12.37
C GLU A 178 -10.20 -19.89 -13.00
N GLY A 179 -9.68 -21.08 -12.65
CA GLY A 179 -9.95 -22.33 -13.37
C GLY A 179 -11.44 -22.68 -13.49
N ALA A 180 -12.19 -22.58 -12.37
CA ALA A 180 -13.62 -22.89 -12.37
C ALA A 180 -14.43 -21.89 -13.22
N LEU A 181 -14.07 -20.61 -13.16
CA LEU A 181 -14.71 -19.55 -13.92
C LEU A 181 -14.43 -19.70 -15.42
N CYS A 182 -13.17 -19.95 -15.79
CA CYS A 182 -12.79 -20.21 -17.17
C CYS A 182 -13.53 -21.44 -17.75
N THR A 183 -13.67 -22.50 -16.97
CA THR A 183 -14.44 -23.69 -17.41
C THR A 183 -15.90 -23.32 -17.67
N ALA A 184 -16.55 -22.61 -16.75
CA ALA A 184 -17.96 -22.23 -16.91
C ALA A 184 -18.20 -21.30 -18.12
N LEU A 185 -17.30 -20.34 -18.37
CA LEU A 185 -17.37 -19.46 -19.53
C LEU A 185 -17.11 -20.22 -20.84
N ASN A 186 -16.18 -21.17 -20.83
CA ASN A 186 -15.91 -22.03 -21.97
C ASN A 186 -17.11 -22.93 -22.33
N GLU A 187 -17.78 -23.50 -21.33
CA GLU A 187 -19.02 -24.28 -21.50
C GLU A 187 -20.15 -23.41 -22.08
N LEU A 188 -20.37 -22.21 -21.54
CA LEU A 188 -21.36 -21.26 -22.03
C LEU A 188 -21.17 -20.94 -23.52
N THR A 189 -19.92 -20.77 -23.93
CA THR A 189 -19.57 -20.37 -25.31
C THR A 189 -19.29 -21.57 -26.23
N ARG A 190 -19.41 -22.81 -25.72
CA ARG A 190 -19.11 -24.07 -26.43
C ARG A 190 -17.69 -24.07 -27.02
N GLY A 191 -16.73 -23.58 -26.27
CA GLY A 191 -15.33 -23.49 -26.70
C GLY A 191 -15.01 -22.26 -27.55
N GLY A 192 -15.93 -21.33 -27.71
CA GLY A 192 -15.76 -20.15 -28.57
C GLY A 192 -15.24 -18.90 -27.85
N ALA A 193 -15.13 -18.91 -26.50
CA ALA A 193 -14.57 -17.80 -25.75
C ALA A 193 -13.16 -18.14 -25.25
N GLU A 194 -12.22 -17.30 -25.61
CA GLU A 194 -10.88 -17.30 -25.00
C GLU A 194 -10.89 -16.29 -23.85
N VAL A 195 -10.56 -16.77 -22.65
CA VAL A 195 -10.37 -15.91 -21.48
C VAL A 195 -8.90 -15.51 -21.42
N GLU A 196 -8.63 -14.22 -21.58
CA GLU A 196 -7.31 -13.66 -21.36
C GLU A 196 -7.09 -13.44 -19.87
N ILE A 197 -5.91 -13.80 -19.37
CA ILE A 197 -5.53 -13.67 -17.96
C ILE A 197 -4.17 -12.99 -17.89
N SER A 198 -4.07 -11.92 -17.10
CA SER A 198 -2.81 -11.21 -16.89
C SER A 198 -1.83 -12.02 -16.03
N GLU A 199 -0.56 -11.59 -16.01
CA GLU A 199 0.34 -12.00 -14.97
C GLU A 199 -0.19 -11.58 -13.59
N PRO A 200 0.03 -12.41 -12.53
CA PRO A 200 -0.39 -12.07 -11.18
C PRO A 200 0.31 -10.82 -10.65
N GLN A 201 -0.45 -9.94 -10.02
CA GLN A 201 0.05 -8.71 -9.40
C GLN A 201 -0.63 -8.44 -8.07
N TYR A 202 0.04 -7.72 -7.17
CA TYR A 202 -0.61 -7.25 -5.94
C TYR A 202 -1.48 -6.05 -6.21
N ALA A 203 -2.73 -6.10 -5.77
CA ALA A 203 -3.65 -4.97 -5.83
C ALA A 203 -4.58 -4.94 -4.61
N ALA A 204 -5.15 -3.78 -4.35
CA ALA A 204 -6.24 -3.62 -3.39
C ALA A 204 -7.46 -4.40 -3.87
N PHE A 205 -7.90 -5.36 -3.05
CA PHE A 205 -9.00 -6.26 -3.42
C PHE A 205 -9.94 -6.55 -2.25
#